data_10fa2a71c1e749a99249a2888d16049d
#
_entry.id   10fa2a71c1e749a99249a2888d16049d
#
_cell.length_a   1.000
_cell.length_b   1.000
_cell.length_c   1.000
_cell.angle_alpha   90.00
_cell.angle_beta   90.00
_cell.angle_gamma   90.00
#
_symmetry.space_group_name_H-M   'P 1'
#
loop_
_entity.id
_entity.type
_entity.pdbx_description
1 polymer ?
#
loop_
_entity_poly.entity_id
_entity_poly.type
_entity_poly.pdbx_seq_one_letter_code
_entity_poly.pdbx_strand_id
1 'polypeptide(L)'
;MFYQTSKSHIPADRVAATRRITMADYVTSWHEHEEFMFLLPSQGTLTLTSECSKHSQRIGAGVLAMVPAGIFHDTASNPGEHCHTAVYAERDFVSFCARKSNVRIAGGEAPRYCVPPPALLGALRLQTQFDTVDETEEAHDMARYQNDLVDRLIASACVAAVLGAEPSGANPKISRGELVSEIKAYLDVMLAERIDIETIASEFAISRRHLTRIFREETGESLTDYQLRQRVMRARSLLNVPGTTVLSAALSVGIESPSYLARLFNKFGLPAPRDLKASRARCN
;
A
#
# COMPACT_ATOMS: atom_id res chain seq x y z
N MET A 1 28.02 2.05 -9.64
CA MET A 1 26.75 2.26 -8.92
C MET A 1 26.72 3.73 -8.58
N PHE A 2 25.89 4.54 -9.27
CA PHE A 2 25.86 5.99 -9.02
C PHE A 2 24.88 6.22 -7.88
N TYR A 3 25.37 6.70 -6.75
CA TYR A 3 24.54 7.13 -5.61
C TYR A 3 23.98 8.51 -5.95
N GLN A 4 22.65 8.65 -5.97
CA GLN A 4 22.01 9.96 -6.03
C GLN A 4 21.76 10.44 -4.61
N THR A 5 22.46 11.50 -4.19
CA THR A 5 22.00 12.31 -3.06
C THR A 5 20.72 13.01 -3.48
N SER A 6 19.63 12.69 -2.81
CA SER A 6 18.34 13.31 -3.10
C SER A 6 18.34 14.77 -2.64
N LYS A 7 17.73 15.67 -3.43
CA LYS A 7 17.41 17.02 -2.95
C LYS A 7 16.52 16.91 -1.71
N SER A 8 16.66 17.85 -0.76
CA SER A 8 15.80 17.89 0.43
C SER A 8 14.31 17.80 0.06
N HIS A 9 13.59 16.99 0.80
CA HIS A 9 12.15 16.80 0.64
C HIS A 9 11.36 17.84 1.43
N ILE A 10 12.05 18.59 2.30
CA ILE A 10 11.48 19.61 3.16
C ILE A 10 11.76 20.99 2.55
N PRO A 11 10.77 21.88 2.40
CA PRO A 11 11.01 23.28 2.02
C PRO A 11 11.95 23.97 3.00
N ALA A 12 12.79 24.92 2.53
CA ALA A 12 13.86 25.56 3.30
C ALA A 12 13.36 26.33 4.55
N ASP A 13 12.09 26.72 4.59
CA ASP A 13 11.44 27.42 5.68
C ASP A 13 10.71 26.50 6.68
N ARG A 14 10.81 25.16 6.52
CA ARG A 14 10.10 24.17 7.31
C ARG A 14 11.03 23.14 7.93
N VAL A 15 10.55 22.46 8.97
CA VAL A 15 11.27 21.38 9.67
C VAL A 15 10.67 20.00 9.42
N ALA A 16 9.52 19.96 8.78
CA ALA A 16 8.85 18.72 8.36
C ALA A 16 8.02 18.96 7.10
N ALA A 17 7.79 17.89 6.35
CA ALA A 17 6.90 17.89 5.19
C ALA A 17 6.20 16.53 5.07
N THR A 18 4.94 16.56 4.71
CA THR A 18 4.13 15.36 4.47
C THR A 18 3.72 15.31 3.00
N ARG A 19 3.88 14.14 2.39
CA ARG A 19 3.51 13.91 0.99
C ARG A 19 2.64 12.67 0.89
N ARG A 20 1.48 12.82 0.29
CA ARG A 20 0.65 11.69 -0.11
C ARG A 20 1.01 11.26 -1.54
N ILE A 21 1.33 10.00 -1.69
CA ILE A 21 1.75 9.42 -2.97
C ILE A 21 0.71 8.36 -3.34
N THR A 22 0.04 8.58 -4.47
CA THR A 22 -0.94 7.65 -5.04
C THR A 22 -0.55 7.38 -6.48
N MET A 23 -0.07 6.17 -6.75
CA MET A 23 0.33 5.75 -8.09
C MET A 23 0.39 4.23 -8.18
N ALA A 24 0.31 3.72 -9.41
CA ALA A 24 0.62 2.33 -9.69
C ALA A 24 2.14 2.14 -9.85
N ASP A 25 2.62 0.95 -9.48
CA ASP A 25 4.00 0.51 -9.72
C ASP A 25 5.06 1.52 -9.20
N TYR A 26 4.86 2.00 -7.97
CA TYR A 26 5.79 2.93 -7.32
C TYR A 26 7.13 2.27 -7.04
N VAL A 27 8.22 2.90 -7.52
CA VAL A 27 9.59 2.44 -7.28
C VAL A 27 10.51 3.65 -7.10
N THR A 28 11.36 3.61 -6.08
CA THR A 28 12.49 4.53 -5.94
C THR A 28 13.79 3.82 -6.25
N SER A 29 14.75 4.53 -6.82
CA SER A 29 16.12 4.06 -6.93
C SER A 29 16.81 4.05 -5.57
N TRP A 30 17.90 3.29 -5.43
CA TRP A 30 18.75 3.28 -4.24
C TRP A 30 19.31 4.69 -3.96
N HIS A 31 18.94 5.27 -2.81
CA HIS A 31 19.29 6.65 -2.43
C HIS A 31 19.36 6.82 -0.91
N GLU A 32 19.89 7.95 -0.49
CA GLU A 32 19.84 8.45 0.89
C GLU A 32 19.30 9.88 0.93
N HIS A 33 18.89 10.35 2.08
CA HIS A 33 18.53 11.74 2.34
C HIS A 33 18.90 12.15 3.77
N GLU A 34 19.04 13.45 4.01
CA GLU A 34 19.48 13.99 5.31
C GLU A 34 18.38 14.00 6.35
N GLU A 35 17.12 13.85 5.93
CA GLU A 35 15.94 13.84 6.79
C GLU A 35 15.62 12.43 7.31
N PHE A 36 14.92 12.35 8.41
CA PHE A 36 14.19 11.14 8.79
C PHE A 36 12.97 10.99 7.89
N MET A 37 12.71 9.80 7.42
CA MET A 37 11.51 9.48 6.66
C MET A 37 10.62 8.51 7.44
N PHE A 38 9.32 8.77 7.42
CA PHE A 38 8.30 7.88 7.97
C PHE A 38 7.35 7.48 6.84
N LEU A 39 7.11 6.19 6.69
CA LEU A 39 6.26 5.62 5.66
C LEU A 39 5.01 5.01 6.29
N LEU A 40 3.84 5.41 5.81
CA LEU A 40 2.54 4.92 6.25
C LEU A 40 1.70 4.52 5.04
N PRO A 41 1.78 3.25 4.59
CA PRO A 41 0.88 2.75 3.58
C PRO A 41 -0.57 2.78 4.06
N SER A 42 -1.48 3.27 3.21
CA SER A 42 -2.92 3.25 3.43
C SER A 42 -3.64 2.29 2.48
N GLN A 43 -3.02 1.98 1.34
CA GLN A 43 -3.49 1.00 0.35
C GLN A 43 -2.28 0.33 -0.30
N GLY A 44 -2.35 -0.99 -0.47
CA GLY A 44 -1.25 -1.79 -0.99
C GLY A 44 -0.13 -2.01 0.03
N THR A 45 1.01 -2.48 -0.44
CA THR A 45 2.18 -2.79 0.39
C THR A 45 3.42 -2.15 -0.22
N LEU A 46 4.27 -1.58 0.62
CA LEU A 46 5.62 -1.16 0.26
C LEU A 46 6.63 -2.23 0.67
N THR A 47 7.63 -2.44 -0.16
CA THR A 47 8.85 -3.16 0.18
C THR A 47 9.94 -2.14 0.41
N LEU A 48 10.53 -2.13 1.59
CA LEU A 48 11.68 -1.30 1.97
C LEU A 48 12.92 -2.17 2.02
N THR A 49 13.92 -1.83 1.22
CA THR A 49 15.27 -2.41 1.32
C THR A 49 16.21 -1.34 1.86
N SER A 50 17.09 -1.68 2.80
CA SER A 50 18.06 -0.75 3.36
C SER A 50 19.42 -1.42 3.53
N GLU A 51 20.48 -0.64 3.57
CA GLU A 51 21.85 -1.13 3.81
C GLU A 51 22.03 -1.82 5.17
N CYS A 52 21.18 -1.46 6.13
CA CYS A 52 21.19 -2.05 7.47
C CYS A 52 20.49 -3.40 7.55
N SER A 53 19.78 -3.84 6.51
CA SER A 53 19.00 -5.08 6.50
C SER A 53 19.48 -6.04 5.42
N LYS A 54 19.68 -7.31 5.81
CA LYS A 54 20.00 -8.38 4.84
C LYS A 54 18.82 -8.77 3.94
N HIS A 55 17.62 -8.37 4.31
CA HIS A 55 16.37 -8.73 3.64
C HIS A 55 15.48 -7.51 3.52
N SER A 56 14.78 -7.41 2.39
CA SER A 56 13.73 -6.42 2.21
C SER A 56 12.59 -6.64 3.21
N GLN A 57 12.08 -5.54 3.75
CA GLN A 57 10.98 -5.56 4.71
C GLN A 57 9.70 -5.06 4.03
N ARG A 58 8.61 -5.80 4.23
CA ARG A 58 7.29 -5.41 3.71
C ARG A 58 6.57 -4.54 4.73
N ILE A 59 6.03 -3.42 4.27
CA ILE A 59 5.28 -2.45 5.08
C ILE A 59 3.86 -2.43 4.51
N GLY A 60 2.92 -3.06 5.20
CA GLY A 60 1.50 -3.06 4.83
C GLY A 60 0.73 -1.90 5.44
N ALA A 61 -0.54 -1.78 5.06
CA ALA A 61 -1.46 -0.85 5.69
C ALA A 61 -1.52 -1.09 7.21
N GLY A 62 -1.53 -0.01 8.00
CA GLY A 62 -1.50 -0.12 9.46
C GLY A 62 -0.11 -0.31 10.09
N VAL A 63 0.96 -0.19 9.31
CA VAL A 63 2.34 -0.16 9.80
C VAL A 63 2.97 1.20 9.52
N LEU A 64 3.58 1.78 10.53
CA LEU A 64 4.47 2.93 10.43
C LEU A 64 5.92 2.44 10.41
N ALA A 65 6.64 2.74 9.33
CA ALA A 65 8.07 2.51 9.24
C ALA A 65 8.84 3.83 9.36
N MET A 66 9.93 3.86 10.13
CA MET A 66 10.88 4.97 10.19
C MET A 66 12.18 4.56 9.53
N VAL A 67 12.65 5.34 8.57
CA VAL A 67 13.98 5.25 7.99
C VAL A 67 14.82 6.39 8.57
N PRO A 68 15.91 6.08 9.28
CA PRO A 68 16.78 7.10 9.83
C PRO A 68 17.49 7.88 8.73
N ALA A 69 17.80 9.13 9.01
CA ALA A 69 18.53 10.02 8.13
C ALA A 69 19.93 9.47 7.79
N GLY A 70 20.34 9.54 6.52
CA GLY A 70 21.64 9.07 6.02
C GLY A 70 21.72 7.55 5.83
N ILE A 71 20.61 6.83 5.85
CA ILE A 71 20.55 5.39 5.56
C ILE A 71 20.19 5.19 4.10
N PHE A 72 21.06 4.49 3.36
CA PHE A 72 20.77 4.09 1.99
C PHE A 72 19.63 3.09 1.92
N HIS A 73 18.66 3.36 1.07
CA HIS A 73 17.48 2.53 0.91
C HIS A 73 16.81 2.71 -0.46
N ASP A 74 15.95 1.77 -0.79
CA ASP A 74 14.94 1.89 -1.84
C ASP A 74 13.56 1.46 -1.32
N THR A 75 12.53 1.89 -2.03
CA THR A 75 11.16 1.48 -1.78
C THR A 75 10.46 1.12 -3.07
N ALA A 76 9.69 0.04 -3.06
CA ALA A 76 8.87 -0.38 -4.17
C ALA A 76 7.48 -0.79 -3.69
N SER A 77 6.44 -0.47 -4.47
CA SER A 77 5.10 -1.02 -4.22
C SER A 77 4.93 -2.37 -4.88
N ASN A 78 4.01 -3.18 -4.36
CA ASN A 78 3.48 -4.30 -5.12
C ASN A 78 2.74 -3.81 -6.36
N PRO A 79 2.61 -4.64 -7.43
CA PRO A 79 1.83 -4.29 -8.60
C PRO A 79 0.42 -3.86 -8.25
N GLY A 80 -0.06 -2.78 -8.88
CA GLY A 80 -1.41 -2.26 -8.71
C GLY A 80 -1.48 -0.88 -8.07
N GLU A 81 -2.70 -0.45 -7.75
CA GLU A 81 -2.91 0.83 -7.07
C GLU A 81 -2.31 0.81 -5.67
N HIS A 82 -1.50 1.80 -5.42
CA HIS A 82 -0.80 1.96 -4.17
C HIS A 82 -0.99 3.39 -3.64
N CYS A 83 -1.22 3.52 -2.34
CA CYS A 83 -1.27 4.80 -1.67
C CYS A 83 -0.52 4.74 -0.34
N HIS A 84 0.39 5.68 -0.15
CA HIS A 84 1.07 5.86 1.13
C HIS A 84 1.28 7.33 1.44
N THR A 85 1.48 7.63 2.70
CA THR A 85 1.96 8.92 3.16
C THR A 85 3.42 8.80 3.55
N ALA A 86 4.28 9.64 2.96
CA ALA A 86 5.66 9.82 3.37
C ALA A 86 5.76 11.12 4.18
N VAL A 87 6.31 11.03 5.39
CA VAL A 87 6.56 12.18 6.26
C VAL A 87 8.06 12.34 6.40
N TYR A 88 8.57 13.50 6.06
CA TYR A 88 9.98 13.85 6.20
C TYR A 88 10.13 14.81 7.38
N ALA A 89 11.18 14.64 8.18
CA ALA A 89 11.46 15.49 9.33
C ALA A 89 12.97 15.72 9.49
N GLU A 90 13.36 16.96 9.74
CA GLU A 90 14.76 17.31 10.00
C GLU A 90 15.33 16.61 11.23
N ARG A 91 16.62 16.31 11.20
CA ARG A 91 17.33 15.66 12.33
C ARG A 91 17.18 16.40 13.63
N ASP A 92 17.29 17.73 13.60
CA ASP A 92 17.18 18.55 14.83
C ASP A 92 15.77 18.56 15.39
N PHE A 93 14.76 18.58 14.53
CA PHE A 93 13.36 18.47 14.94
C PHE A 93 13.06 17.10 15.56
N VAL A 94 13.50 16.00 14.93
CA VAL A 94 13.35 14.65 15.47
C VAL A 94 14.08 14.51 16.82
N SER A 95 15.31 15.04 16.92
CA SER A 95 16.10 15.05 18.14
C SER A 95 15.42 15.87 19.25
N PHE A 96 14.80 17.00 18.90
CA PHE A 96 14.02 17.79 19.86
C PHE A 96 12.80 17.00 20.38
N CYS A 97 12.03 16.38 19.50
CA CYS A 97 10.87 15.56 19.88
C CYS A 97 11.29 14.38 20.79
N ALA A 98 12.37 13.70 20.44
CA ALA A 98 12.91 12.59 21.22
C ALA A 98 13.31 13.02 22.65
N ARG A 99 14.03 14.15 22.77
CA ARG A 99 14.40 14.69 24.10
C ARG A 99 13.16 15.04 24.94
N LYS A 100 12.12 15.60 24.33
CA LYS A 100 10.86 15.92 25.03
C LYS A 100 10.11 14.66 25.48
N SER A 101 10.26 13.56 24.78
CA SER A 101 9.69 12.25 25.13
C SER A 101 10.61 11.42 26.04
N ASN A 102 11.74 11.97 26.49
CA ASN A 102 12.77 11.29 27.31
C ASN A 102 13.32 10.00 26.66
N VAL A 103 13.40 9.97 25.33
CA VAL A 103 13.91 8.85 24.54
C VAL A 103 15.17 9.28 23.81
N ARG A 104 16.16 8.39 23.67
CA ARG A 104 17.35 8.62 22.87
C ARG A 104 17.17 7.99 21.49
N ILE A 105 17.51 8.75 20.45
CA ILE A 105 17.71 8.24 19.09
C ILE A 105 19.22 8.05 18.95
N ALA A 106 19.67 6.81 18.80
CA ALA A 106 21.04 6.53 18.41
C ALA A 106 21.19 6.76 16.89
N GLY A 107 22.23 7.47 16.48
CA GLY A 107 22.56 7.66 15.06
C GLY A 107 22.99 6.33 14.43
N GLY A 108 22.66 6.12 13.14
CA GLY A 108 23.06 4.94 12.36
C GLY A 108 22.25 3.66 12.67
N GLU A 109 21.09 3.81 13.27
CA GLU A 109 20.20 2.67 13.56
C GLU A 109 19.47 2.17 12.29
N ALA A 110 19.15 0.88 12.30
CA ALA A 110 18.31 0.28 11.27
C ALA A 110 16.88 0.86 11.29
N PRO A 111 16.13 0.75 10.17
CA PRO A 111 14.71 1.11 10.13
C PRO A 111 13.92 0.49 11.27
N ARG A 112 12.99 1.26 11.83
CA ARG A 112 12.11 0.83 12.93
C ARG A 112 10.66 0.76 12.46
N TYR A 113 9.88 -0.12 13.06
CA TYR A 113 8.49 -0.37 12.69
C TYR A 113 7.60 -0.38 13.93
N CYS A 114 6.40 0.19 13.82
CA CYS A 114 5.39 0.12 14.86
C CYS A 114 3.97 0.22 14.27
N VAL A 115 2.97 -0.06 15.11
CA VAL A 115 1.57 0.22 14.76
C VAL A 115 1.30 1.71 15.04
N PRO A 116 0.81 2.48 14.07
CA PRO A 116 0.51 3.89 14.27
C PRO A 116 -0.63 4.06 15.28
N PRO A 117 -0.48 4.96 16.27
CA PRO A 117 -1.56 5.23 17.22
C PRO A 117 -2.75 5.94 16.54
N PRO A 118 -3.98 5.77 17.06
CA PRO A 118 -5.18 6.42 16.50
C PRO A 118 -5.05 7.93 16.35
N ALA A 119 -4.32 8.59 17.24
CA ALA A 119 -4.08 10.04 17.17
C ALA A 119 -3.30 10.45 15.90
N LEU A 120 -2.29 9.66 15.49
CA LEU A 120 -1.55 9.89 14.25
C LEU A 120 -2.46 9.72 13.03
N LEU A 121 -3.29 8.69 13.01
CA LEU A 121 -4.27 8.48 11.93
C LEU A 121 -5.30 9.63 11.85
N GLY A 122 -5.67 10.21 12.99
CA GLY A 122 -6.51 11.40 13.06
C GLY A 122 -5.82 12.65 12.46
N ALA A 123 -4.54 12.86 12.80
CA ALA A 123 -3.76 13.97 12.26
C ALA A 123 -3.57 13.88 10.74
N LEU A 124 -3.34 12.68 10.20
CA LEU A 124 -3.26 12.44 8.74
C LEU A 124 -4.57 12.76 8.01
N ARG A 125 -5.73 12.55 8.65
CA ARG A 125 -7.03 12.94 8.09
C ARG A 125 -7.22 14.44 8.04
N LEU A 126 -6.68 15.19 8.99
CA LEU A 126 -6.72 16.66 8.97
C LEU A 126 -5.96 17.21 7.77
N GLN A 127 -4.80 16.66 7.43
CA GLN A 127 -4.00 17.13 6.31
C GLN A 127 -4.79 17.12 4.99
N THR A 128 -5.56 16.06 4.72
CA THR A 128 -6.34 15.95 3.48
C THR A 128 -7.42 17.04 3.33
N GLN A 129 -7.77 17.74 4.39
CA GLN A 129 -8.74 18.82 4.37
C GLN A 129 -8.11 20.17 3.98
N PHE A 130 -6.80 20.34 4.17
CA PHE A 130 -6.08 21.56 3.84
C PHE A 130 -5.50 21.58 2.42
N ASP A 131 -5.44 20.43 1.73
CA ASP A 131 -4.97 20.34 0.35
C ASP A 131 -5.91 20.96 -0.69
N THR A 132 -7.07 21.51 -0.27
CA THR A 132 -8.16 21.99 -1.14
C THR A 132 -8.43 23.50 -1.02
N VAL A 133 -7.45 24.36 -0.75
CA VAL A 133 -7.69 25.80 -0.50
C VAL A 133 -7.56 26.66 -1.75
N ASP A 134 -8.49 27.59 -1.86
CA ASP A 134 -8.84 28.54 -2.90
C ASP A 134 -7.77 29.62 -3.19
N GLU A 135 -7.83 30.26 -4.38
CA GLU A 135 -6.77 30.96 -5.12
C GLU A 135 -6.44 32.42 -4.69
N THR A 136 -6.69 32.85 -3.47
CA THR A 136 -6.26 34.22 -3.04
C THR A 136 -4.89 34.21 -2.35
N GLU A 137 -4.07 35.27 -2.57
CA GLU A 137 -2.70 35.37 -2.02
C GLU A 137 -2.66 35.30 -0.49
N GLU A 138 -3.58 35.97 0.20
CA GLU A 138 -3.70 35.95 1.67
C GLU A 138 -4.18 34.56 2.19
N ALA A 139 -5.09 33.91 1.46
CA ALA A 139 -5.52 32.55 1.76
C ALA A 139 -4.36 31.56 1.56
N HIS A 140 -3.46 31.83 0.62
CA HIS A 140 -2.29 31.00 0.32
C HIS A 140 -1.28 31.03 1.48
N ASP A 141 -0.98 32.18 2.06
CA ASP A 141 -0.06 32.31 3.19
C ASP A 141 -0.61 31.66 4.46
N MET A 142 -1.90 31.83 4.74
CA MET A 142 -2.56 31.17 5.86
C MET A 142 -2.58 29.65 5.69
N ALA A 143 -2.89 29.16 4.49
CA ALA A 143 -2.87 27.74 4.18
C ALA A 143 -1.45 27.12 4.31
N ARG A 144 -0.42 27.85 3.86
CA ARG A 144 0.99 27.43 4.04
C ARG A 144 1.36 27.30 5.51
N TYR A 145 0.94 28.26 6.34
CA TYR A 145 1.18 28.23 7.77
C TYR A 145 0.43 27.07 8.45
N GLN A 146 -0.83 26.86 8.10
CA GLN A 146 -1.64 25.75 8.60
C GLN A 146 -1.05 24.39 8.20
N ASN A 147 -0.61 24.25 6.96
CA ASN A 147 0.06 23.03 6.47
C ASN A 147 1.37 22.76 7.23
N ASP A 148 2.19 23.78 7.50
CA ASP A 148 3.40 23.62 8.30
C ASP A 148 3.10 23.14 9.74
N LEU A 149 2.07 23.68 10.37
CA LEU A 149 1.65 23.23 11.70
C LEU A 149 1.16 21.78 11.69
N VAL A 150 0.40 21.40 10.68
CA VAL A 150 -0.10 20.02 10.53
C VAL A 150 1.05 19.05 10.23
N ASP A 151 1.98 19.42 9.36
CA ASP A 151 3.18 18.62 9.08
C ASP A 151 4.03 18.38 10.34
N ARG A 152 4.25 19.43 11.15
CA ARG A 152 4.96 19.30 12.44
C ARG A 152 4.21 18.42 13.43
N LEU A 153 2.88 18.53 13.49
CA LEU A 153 2.05 17.67 14.34
C LEU A 153 2.16 16.21 13.92
N ILE A 154 2.04 15.92 12.63
CA ILE A 154 2.15 14.58 12.08
C ILE A 154 3.56 14.01 12.34
N ALA A 155 4.61 14.77 12.03
CA ALA A 155 5.99 14.34 12.25
C ALA A 155 6.28 14.07 13.72
N SER A 156 5.83 14.94 14.64
CA SER A 156 6.00 14.73 16.08
C SER A 156 5.26 13.48 16.59
N ALA A 157 4.05 13.21 16.04
CA ALA A 157 3.28 12.01 16.34
C ALA A 157 3.95 10.73 15.80
N CYS A 158 4.55 10.80 14.59
CA CYS A 158 5.36 9.70 14.05
C CYS A 158 6.57 9.39 14.96
N VAL A 159 7.32 10.43 15.35
CA VAL A 159 8.46 10.28 16.27
C VAL A 159 8.01 9.65 17.59
N ALA A 160 6.97 10.19 18.20
CA ALA A 160 6.46 9.66 19.48
C ALA A 160 5.99 8.20 19.35
N ALA A 161 5.34 7.83 18.25
CA ALA A 161 4.88 6.47 18.00
C ALA A 161 6.05 5.48 17.90
N VAL A 162 7.06 5.81 17.09
CA VAL A 162 8.21 4.92 16.87
C VAL A 162 9.10 4.82 18.11
N LEU A 163 9.27 5.91 18.85
CA LEU A 163 10.13 5.95 20.03
C LEU A 163 9.42 5.40 21.30
N GLY A 164 8.10 5.48 21.35
CA GLY A 164 7.30 4.88 22.41
C GLY A 164 7.04 3.38 22.23
N ALA A 165 7.31 2.84 21.05
CA ALA A 165 7.24 1.41 20.81
C ALA A 165 8.48 0.70 21.36
N GLU A 166 8.31 -0.52 21.87
CA GLU A 166 9.45 -1.38 22.22
C GLU A 166 10.36 -1.50 21.00
N PRO A 167 11.70 -1.41 21.16
CA PRO A 167 12.65 -1.49 20.06
C PRO A 167 12.57 -2.87 19.40
N SER A 168 11.64 -3.03 18.50
CA SER A 168 11.49 -4.21 17.66
C SER A 168 12.07 -3.86 16.31
N GLY A 169 13.23 -4.39 15.98
CA GLY A 169 13.78 -4.38 14.63
C GLY A 169 13.02 -5.35 13.71
N ALA A 170 11.97 -6.00 14.22
CA ALA A 170 11.05 -6.81 13.45
C ALA A 170 9.79 -5.99 13.13
N ASN A 171 9.43 -5.95 11.87
CA ASN A 171 8.14 -5.46 11.42
C ASN A 171 7.02 -6.10 12.28
N PRO A 172 6.09 -5.32 12.86
CA PRO A 172 4.93 -5.89 13.52
C PRO A 172 4.34 -6.97 12.61
N LYS A 173 4.15 -8.15 13.13
CA LYS A 173 3.61 -9.25 12.34
C LYS A 173 2.26 -8.81 11.81
N ILE A 174 2.18 -8.58 10.51
CA ILE A 174 0.91 -8.37 9.82
C ILE A 174 -0.01 -9.51 10.25
N SER A 175 -1.19 -9.17 10.74
CA SER A 175 -2.14 -10.20 11.17
C SER A 175 -2.48 -11.11 9.99
N ARG A 176 -2.87 -12.36 10.25
CA ARG A 176 -3.24 -13.28 9.16
C ARG A 176 -4.34 -12.72 8.28
N GLY A 177 -5.33 -12.05 8.87
CA GLY A 177 -6.43 -11.42 8.15
C GLY A 177 -5.98 -10.28 7.26
N GLU A 178 -5.07 -9.43 7.72
CA GLU A 178 -4.46 -8.35 6.93
C GLU A 178 -3.65 -8.92 5.76
N LEU A 179 -2.80 -9.92 6.01
CA LEU A 179 -2.04 -10.58 4.95
C LEU A 179 -2.96 -11.20 3.89
N VAL A 180 -4.04 -11.87 4.30
CA VAL A 180 -4.99 -12.45 3.34
C VAL A 180 -5.77 -11.36 2.59
N SER A 181 -6.07 -10.22 3.23
CA SER A 181 -6.68 -9.07 2.55
C SER A 181 -5.75 -8.49 1.47
N GLU A 182 -4.45 -8.36 1.74
CA GLU A 182 -3.46 -7.93 0.76
C GLU A 182 -3.33 -8.93 -0.40
N ILE A 183 -3.30 -10.24 -0.10
CA ILE A 183 -3.27 -11.29 -1.13
C ILE A 183 -4.52 -11.20 -2.03
N LYS A 184 -5.70 -10.96 -1.47
CA LYS A 184 -6.93 -10.75 -2.25
C LYS A 184 -6.82 -9.53 -3.16
N ALA A 185 -6.38 -8.40 -2.63
CA ALA A 185 -6.18 -7.17 -3.42
C ALA A 185 -5.20 -7.40 -4.58
N TYR A 186 -4.07 -8.07 -4.32
CA TYR A 186 -3.11 -8.46 -5.36
C TYR A 186 -3.76 -9.33 -6.44
N LEU A 187 -4.52 -10.35 -6.05
CA LEU A 187 -5.21 -11.25 -7.00
C LEU A 187 -6.28 -10.53 -7.82
N ASP A 188 -6.95 -9.54 -7.24
CA ASP A 188 -7.97 -8.75 -7.92
C ASP A 188 -7.37 -7.81 -8.98
N VAL A 189 -6.18 -7.25 -8.71
CA VAL A 189 -5.41 -6.46 -9.68
C VAL A 189 -4.89 -7.34 -10.82
N MET A 190 -4.29 -8.48 -10.46
CA MET A 190 -3.68 -9.41 -11.41
C MET A 190 -4.69 -10.44 -11.99
N LEU A 191 -5.97 -10.06 -12.01
CA LEU A 191 -7.07 -10.99 -12.28
C LEU A 191 -6.99 -11.69 -13.64
N ALA A 192 -6.56 -10.96 -14.69
CA ALA A 192 -6.42 -11.50 -16.05
C ALA A 192 -5.16 -12.34 -16.25
N GLU A 193 -4.16 -12.18 -15.38
CA GLU A 193 -2.86 -12.82 -15.52
C GLU A 193 -2.87 -14.26 -15.00
N ARG A 194 -2.09 -15.12 -15.64
CA ARG A 194 -1.82 -16.46 -15.13
C ARG A 194 -0.68 -16.40 -14.12
N ILE A 195 -1.04 -16.27 -12.85
CA ILE A 195 -0.07 -16.28 -11.76
C ILE A 195 -0.14 -17.62 -11.06
N ASP A 196 1.01 -18.28 -10.91
CA ASP A 196 1.11 -19.49 -10.12
C ASP A 196 1.21 -19.19 -8.62
N ILE A 197 0.98 -20.21 -7.81
CA ILE A 197 1.00 -20.06 -6.34
C ILE A 197 2.41 -19.76 -5.83
N GLU A 198 3.44 -20.23 -6.53
CA GLU A 198 4.84 -19.97 -6.22
C GLU A 198 5.18 -18.50 -6.37
N THR A 199 4.75 -17.89 -7.46
CA THR A 199 4.92 -16.43 -7.70
C THR A 199 4.22 -15.63 -6.60
N ILE A 200 2.97 -15.95 -6.25
CA ILE A 200 2.26 -15.29 -5.17
C ILE A 200 2.99 -15.47 -3.83
N ALA A 201 3.44 -16.69 -3.52
CA ALA A 201 4.16 -16.98 -2.29
C ALA A 201 5.48 -16.20 -2.19
N SER A 202 6.20 -16.09 -3.30
CA SER A 202 7.43 -15.28 -3.42
C SER A 202 7.15 -13.81 -3.23
N GLU A 203 6.12 -13.28 -3.89
CA GLU A 203 5.69 -11.87 -3.77
C GLU A 203 5.39 -11.49 -2.32
N PHE A 204 4.76 -12.41 -1.57
CA PHE A 204 4.42 -12.21 -0.17
C PHE A 204 5.49 -12.71 0.81
N ALA A 205 6.69 -13.10 0.34
CA ALA A 205 7.81 -13.60 1.14
C ALA A 205 7.39 -14.70 2.15
N ILE A 206 6.45 -15.56 1.75
CA ILE A 206 5.97 -16.71 2.54
C ILE A 206 6.08 -18.00 1.75
N SER A 207 6.13 -19.14 2.45
CA SER A 207 6.14 -20.42 1.75
C SER A 207 4.76 -20.72 1.13
N ARG A 208 4.74 -21.41 -0.02
CA ARG A 208 3.52 -21.92 -0.66
C ARG A 208 2.59 -22.63 0.34
N ARG A 209 3.16 -23.47 1.21
CA ARG A 209 2.40 -24.19 2.23
C ARG A 209 1.73 -23.23 3.22
N HIS A 210 2.43 -22.19 3.64
CA HIS A 210 1.90 -21.18 4.53
C HIS A 210 0.81 -20.38 3.85
N LEU A 211 1.03 -19.91 2.63
CA LEU A 211 0.05 -19.18 1.81
C LEU A 211 -1.26 -19.96 1.66
N THR A 212 -1.18 -21.20 1.18
CA THR A 212 -2.39 -22.01 0.93
C THR A 212 -3.17 -22.31 2.21
N ARG A 213 -2.46 -22.54 3.32
CA ARG A 213 -3.07 -22.79 4.62
C ARG A 213 -3.78 -21.57 5.17
N ILE A 214 -3.10 -20.42 5.29
CA ILE A 214 -3.71 -19.21 5.85
C ILE A 214 -4.86 -18.69 5.00
N PHE A 215 -4.72 -18.74 3.67
CA PHE A 215 -5.76 -18.29 2.76
C PHE A 215 -7.03 -19.12 2.93
N ARG A 216 -6.91 -20.46 3.03
CA ARG A 216 -8.06 -21.34 3.24
C ARG A 216 -8.65 -21.21 4.63
N GLU A 217 -7.84 -21.03 5.68
CA GLU A 217 -8.32 -20.82 7.05
C GLU A 217 -9.15 -19.53 7.17
N GLU A 218 -8.72 -18.44 6.50
CA GLU A 218 -9.36 -17.13 6.58
C GLU A 218 -10.55 -16.96 5.60
N THR A 219 -10.55 -17.65 4.45
CA THR A 219 -11.55 -17.44 3.40
C THR A 219 -12.53 -18.61 3.25
N GLY A 220 -12.20 -19.78 3.77
CA GLY A 220 -12.97 -21.01 3.59
C GLY A 220 -12.78 -21.68 2.21
N GLU A 221 -12.06 -21.06 1.27
CA GLU A 221 -11.87 -21.56 -0.10
C GLU A 221 -10.40 -21.63 -0.48
N SER A 222 -10.08 -22.39 -1.55
CA SER A 222 -8.70 -22.38 -2.08
C SER A 222 -8.42 -21.07 -2.82
N LEU A 223 -7.14 -20.68 -2.87
CA LEU A 223 -6.68 -19.52 -3.62
C LEU A 223 -7.06 -19.58 -5.11
N THR A 224 -6.96 -20.77 -5.71
CA THR A 224 -7.37 -21.02 -7.09
C THR A 224 -8.89 -20.84 -7.28
N ASP A 225 -9.73 -21.36 -6.36
CA ASP A 225 -11.18 -21.19 -6.45
C ASP A 225 -11.57 -19.73 -6.26
N TYR A 226 -10.94 -19.03 -5.33
CA TYR A 226 -11.12 -17.59 -5.16
C TYR A 226 -10.83 -16.83 -6.46
N GLN A 227 -9.66 -17.05 -7.07
CA GLN A 227 -9.28 -16.39 -8.33
C GLN A 227 -10.25 -16.71 -9.47
N LEU A 228 -10.63 -17.97 -9.64
CA LEU A 228 -11.61 -18.36 -10.65
C LEU A 228 -12.97 -17.70 -10.40
N ARG A 229 -13.42 -17.62 -9.15
CA ARG A 229 -14.66 -16.97 -8.78
C ARG A 229 -14.63 -15.48 -9.10
N GLN A 230 -13.55 -14.78 -8.77
CA GLN A 230 -13.38 -13.35 -9.11
C GLN A 230 -13.40 -13.12 -10.62
N ARG A 231 -12.72 -13.95 -11.41
CA ARG A 231 -12.76 -13.92 -12.88
C ARG A 231 -14.19 -14.05 -13.41
N VAL A 232 -14.94 -15.01 -12.89
CA VAL A 232 -16.33 -15.24 -13.28
C VAL A 232 -17.21 -14.04 -12.92
N MET A 233 -17.05 -13.48 -11.72
CA MET A 233 -17.82 -12.29 -11.29
C MET A 233 -17.49 -11.07 -12.15
N ARG A 234 -16.21 -10.85 -12.50
CA ARG A 234 -15.80 -9.78 -13.39
C ARG A 234 -16.35 -10.00 -14.81
N ALA A 235 -16.28 -11.22 -15.35
CA ALA A 235 -16.86 -11.55 -16.65
C ALA A 235 -18.39 -11.31 -16.66
N ARG A 236 -19.09 -11.67 -15.60
CA ARG A 236 -20.52 -11.37 -15.42
C ARG A 236 -20.80 -9.87 -15.49
N SER A 237 -20.01 -9.06 -14.80
CA SER A 237 -20.14 -7.60 -14.85
C SER A 237 -19.92 -7.06 -16.27
N LEU A 238 -18.91 -7.55 -16.99
CA LEU A 238 -18.62 -7.16 -18.37
C LEU A 238 -19.75 -7.55 -19.33
N LEU A 239 -20.36 -8.71 -19.14
CA LEU A 239 -21.51 -9.16 -19.98
C LEU A 239 -22.74 -8.26 -19.80
N ASN A 240 -22.82 -7.49 -18.72
CA ASN A 240 -23.85 -6.47 -18.53
C ASN A 240 -23.59 -5.18 -19.31
N VAL A 241 -22.41 -5.00 -19.93
CA VAL A 241 -22.10 -3.84 -20.77
C VAL A 241 -22.61 -4.09 -22.20
N PRO A 242 -23.33 -3.13 -22.83
CA PRO A 242 -23.78 -3.27 -24.22
C PRO A 242 -22.60 -3.52 -25.18
N GLY A 243 -22.80 -4.40 -26.14
CA GLY A 243 -21.76 -4.72 -27.14
C GLY A 243 -20.73 -5.77 -26.71
N THR A 244 -20.59 -6.08 -25.41
CA THR A 244 -19.63 -7.08 -24.94
C THR A 244 -20.03 -8.49 -25.41
N THR A 245 -19.13 -9.21 -26.05
CA THR A 245 -19.34 -10.61 -26.43
C THR A 245 -18.92 -11.57 -25.32
N VAL A 246 -19.43 -12.82 -25.32
CA VAL A 246 -18.98 -13.83 -24.34
C VAL A 246 -17.49 -14.13 -24.50
N LEU A 247 -16.97 -14.09 -25.73
CA LEU A 247 -15.56 -14.27 -26.01
C LEU A 247 -14.73 -13.10 -25.47
N SER A 248 -15.14 -11.85 -25.73
CA SER A 248 -14.41 -10.69 -25.22
C SER A 248 -14.40 -10.63 -23.68
N ALA A 249 -15.54 -10.93 -23.04
CA ALA A 249 -15.61 -11.00 -21.59
C ALA A 249 -14.71 -12.11 -21.01
N ALA A 250 -14.63 -13.27 -21.67
CA ALA A 250 -13.76 -14.35 -21.26
C ALA A 250 -12.27 -13.94 -21.34
N LEU A 251 -11.85 -13.41 -22.48
CA LEU A 251 -10.47 -12.97 -22.71
C LEU A 251 -10.04 -11.85 -21.75
N SER A 252 -10.93 -10.89 -21.46
CA SER A 252 -10.67 -9.78 -20.53
C SER A 252 -10.41 -10.22 -19.08
N VAL A 253 -10.75 -11.46 -18.73
CA VAL A 253 -10.50 -12.02 -17.40
C VAL A 253 -9.51 -13.19 -17.41
N GLY A 254 -8.73 -13.34 -18.49
CA GLY A 254 -7.72 -14.39 -18.62
C GLY A 254 -8.30 -15.80 -18.81
N ILE A 255 -9.51 -15.92 -19.37
CA ILE A 255 -10.15 -17.21 -19.72
C ILE A 255 -10.19 -17.34 -21.23
N GLU A 256 -9.41 -18.26 -21.77
CA GLU A 256 -9.19 -18.41 -23.24
C GLU A 256 -10.40 -18.94 -24.01
N SER A 257 -11.37 -19.56 -23.33
CA SER A 257 -12.46 -20.28 -23.98
C SER A 257 -13.84 -19.89 -23.43
N PRO A 258 -14.79 -19.44 -24.28
CA PRO A 258 -16.18 -19.22 -23.87
C PRO A 258 -16.84 -20.46 -23.26
N SER A 259 -16.49 -21.65 -23.74
CA SER A 259 -17.00 -22.92 -23.21
C SER A 259 -16.48 -23.20 -21.81
N TYR A 260 -15.24 -22.84 -21.52
CA TYR A 260 -14.69 -22.94 -20.17
C TYR A 260 -15.32 -21.91 -19.22
N LEU A 261 -15.53 -20.67 -19.70
CA LEU A 261 -16.25 -19.66 -18.93
C LEU A 261 -17.68 -20.16 -18.57
N ALA A 262 -18.40 -20.76 -19.52
CA ALA A 262 -19.74 -21.30 -19.25
C ALA A 262 -19.73 -22.43 -18.20
N ARG A 263 -18.73 -23.31 -18.22
CA ARG A 263 -18.56 -24.34 -17.19
C ARG A 263 -18.28 -23.74 -15.82
N LEU A 264 -17.48 -22.67 -15.74
CA LEU A 264 -17.20 -21.96 -14.50
C LEU A 264 -18.45 -21.25 -13.97
N PHE A 265 -19.26 -20.63 -14.83
CA PHE A 265 -20.56 -20.05 -14.44
C PHE A 265 -21.44 -21.11 -13.76
N ASN A 266 -21.56 -22.29 -14.37
CA ASN A 266 -22.30 -23.40 -13.77
C ASN A 266 -21.68 -23.86 -12.44
N LYS A 267 -20.34 -23.99 -12.36
CA LYS A 267 -19.62 -24.34 -11.13
C LYS A 267 -19.96 -23.41 -9.97
N PHE A 268 -20.11 -22.11 -10.24
CA PHE A 268 -20.40 -21.07 -9.24
C PHE A 268 -21.91 -20.73 -9.14
N GLY A 269 -22.80 -21.58 -9.69
CA GLY A 269 -24.26 -21.43 -9.57
C GLY A 269 -24.84 -20.22 -10.30
N LEU A 270 -24.17 -19.73 -11.35
CA LEU A 270 -24.62 -18.59 -12.14
C LEU A 270 -25.34 -19.04 -13.43
N PRO A 271 -26.33 -18.26 -13.92
CA PRO A 271 -26.95 -18.50 -15.22
C PRO A 271 -25.91 -18.52 -16.34
N ALA A 272 -26.14 -19.30 -17.39
CA ALA A 272 -25.18 -19.36 -18.49
C ALA A 272 -24.88 -17.95 -19.07
N PRO A 273 -23.64 -17.67 -19.52
CA PRO A 273 -23.27 -16.35 -20.04
C PRO A 273 -24.16 -15.84 -21.17
N ARG A 274 -24.67 -16.75 -22.02
CA ARG A 274 -25.62 -16.44 -23.11
C ARG A 274 -27.00 -16.01 -22.60
N ASP A 275 -27.45 -16.56 -21.48
CA ASP A 275 -28.79 -16.28 -20.93
C ASP A 275 -28.83 -14.88 -20.29
N LEU A 276 -27.73 -14.42 -19.71
CA LEU A 276 -27.59 -13.04 -19.23
C LEU A 276 -27.75 -12.01 -20.35
N LYS A 277 -27.34 -12.34 -21.58
CA LYS A 277 -27.53 -11.49 -22.76
C LYS A 277 -28.96 -11.54 -23.29
N ALA A 278 -29.56 -12.73 -23.31
CA ALA A 278 -30.92 -12.91 -23.84
C ALA A 278 -31.98 -12.25 -22.94
N SER A 279 -31.80 -12.24 -21.63
CA SER A 279 -32.70 -11.55 -20.68
C SER A 279 -32.74 -10.04 -20.94
N ARG A 280 -31.62 -9.44 -21.32
CA ARG A 280 -31.52 -8.00 -21.57
C ARG A 280 -32.12 -7.59 -22.92
N ALA A 281 -32.02 -8.44 -23.95
CA ALA A 281 -32.62 -8.18 -25.26
C ALA A 281 -34.17 -8.19 -25.21
N ARG A 282 -34.77 -8.70 -24.11
CA ARG A 282 -36.23 -8.71 -23.89
C ARG A 282 -36.73 -7.54 -23.06
N CYS A 283 -35.83 -6.76 -22.44
CA CYS A 283 -36.16 -5.60 -21.61
C CYS A 283 -35.93 -4.25 -22.30
N ASN A 284 -35.43 -4.24 -23.54
CA ASN A 284 -35.35 -3.10 -24.45
C ASN A 284 -36.32 -3.29 -25.62
#